data_922253d32496d434987c7a9039e9f02c
#
_entry.id   922253d32496d434987c7a9039e9f02c
#
_cell.length_a   1.000
_cell.length_b   1.000
_cell.length_c   1.000
_cell.angle_alpha   90.00
_cell.angle_beta   90.00
_cell.angle_gamma   90.00
#
_symmetry.space_group_name_H-M   'P 1'
#
loop_
_entity.id
_entity.type
_entity.pdbx_description
1 polymer ?
#
loop_
_entity_poly.entity_id
_entity_poly.type
_entity_poly.pdbx_seq_one_letter_code
_entity_poly.pdbx_strand_id
1 'polypeptide(L)'
;MTPYICITRYPYEEPYHLNLVMSVSNGSTSSALEFYLGADTLTEWADAYEKFPQHAQSVYLWELGSERAEDRFAYYLRMQLFTTDAWGHSALQIRLNNNQDLPYREIVDMCIRAEPAQINQLGALFRWFSRLEHQVLFWSPSEGQLFETIEQAEQCLPVDVLRPS
;
A
#
# COMPACT_ATOMS: atom_id res chain seq x y z
N MET A 1 -13.66 12.73 -3.30
CA MET A 1 -12.20 12.48 -3.30
C MET A 1 -11.91 11.14 -3.95
N THR A 2 -10.86 11.03 -4.73
CA THR A 2 -10.47 9.79 -5.41
C THR A 2 -9.69 8.89 -4.45
N PRO A 3 -10.01 7.58 -4.40
CA PRO A 3 -9.19 6.63 -3.64
C PRO A 3 -7.76 6.59 -4.15
N TYR A 4 -6.79 6.37 -3.26
CA TYR A 4 -5.39 6.27 -3.66
C TYR A 4 -4.55 5.46 -2.68
N ILE A 5 -3.40 5.03 -3.16
CA ILE A 5 -2.27 4.54 -2.36
C ILE A 5 -1.05 5.36 -2.77
N CYS A 6 -0.37 5.95 -1.80
CA CYS A 6 0.89 6.66 -2.03
C CYS A 6 1.95 6.08 -1.09
N ILE A 7 3.07 5.64 -1.64
CA ILE A 7 4.15 5.06 -0.86
C ILE A 7 5.40 5.90 -1.09
N THR A 8 5.98 6.39 0.00
CA THR A 8 7.23 7.14 -0.03
C THR A 8 8.32 6.29 0.61
N ARG A 9 9.47 6.21 -0.07
CA ARG A 9 10.64 5.47 0.41
C ARG A 9 11.66 6.45 0.96
N TYR A 10 12.10 6.20 2.19
CA TYR A 10 13.16 6.98 2.81
C TYR A 10 14.44 6.14 2.90
N PRO A 11 15.62 6.73 2.70
CA PRO A 11 16.87 5.99 2.81
C PRO A 11 16.98 5.29 4.16
N TYR A 12 17.33 3.99 4.11
CA TYR A 12 17.54 3.17 5.30
C TYR A 12 18.67 2.18 4.97
N GLU A 13 18.54 0.92 5.27
CA GLU A 13 19.56 -0.09 4.98
C GLU A 13 19.42 -0.67 3.57
N GLU A 14 19.26 0.19 2.57
CA GLU A 14 19.12 -0.25 1.19
C GLU A 14 20.43 -0.86 0.68
N PRO A 15 20.34 -1.84 -0.23
CA PRO A 15 19.12 -2.33 -0.89
C PRO A 15 18.40 -3.47 -0.15
N TYR A 16 18.81 -3.82 1.07
CA TYR A 16 18.29 -5.01 1.75
C TYR A 16 17.02 -4.74 2.55
N HIS A 17 16.95 -3.60 3.22
CA HIS A 17 15.81 -3.19 4.03
C HIS A 17 15.31 -1.83 3.59
N LEU A 18 14.00 -1.61 3.67
CA LEU A 18 13.35 -0.39 3.25
C LEU A 18 12.56 0.23 4.38
N ASN A 19 12.60 1.55 4.47
CA ASN A 19 11.70 2.33 5.32
C ASN A 19 10.66 3.00 4.40
N LEU A 20 9.39 2.66 4.59
CA LEU A 20 8.30 3.15 3.77
C LEU A 20 7.26 3.87 4.62
N VAL A 21 6.67 4.90 4.04
CA VAL A 21 5.45 5.52 4.57
C VAL A 21 4.36 5.32 3.53
N MET A 22 3.28 4.63 3.92
CA MET A 22 2.13 4.41 3.07
C MET A 22 0.99 5.31 3.51
N SER A 23 0.52 6.14 2.60
CA SER A 23 -0.68 6.96 2.77
C SER A 23 -1.77 6.37 1.90
N VAL A 24 -2.95 6.15 2.47
CA VAL A 24 -4.06 5.51 1.75
C VAL A 24 -5.36 6.26 1.99
N SER A 25 -6.24 6.21 1.01
CA SER A 25 -7.60 6.74 1.12
C SER A 25 -8.55 5.90 0.28
N ASN A 26 -9.76 5.69 0.80
CA ASN A 26 -10.84 5.06 0.02
C ASN A 26 -11.80 6.10 -0.58
N GLY A 27 -11.44 7.39 -0.47
CA GLY A 27 -12.29 8.49 -0.93
C GLY A 27 -13.05 9.18 0.19
N SER A 28 -13.23 8.54 1.34
CA SER A 28 -13.92 9.12 2.49
C SER A 28 -13.08 9.09 3.77
N THR A 29 -12.21 8.11 3.90
CA THR A 29 -11.32 7.94 5.05
C THR A 29 -9.90 7.84 4.55
N SER A 30 -8.97 8.51 5.24
CA SER A 30 -7.54 8.42 4.92
C SER A 30 -6.72 8.13 6.17
N SER A 31 -5.59 7.48 5.99
CA SER A 31 -4.65 7.17 7.07
C SER A 31 -3.26 6.94 6.49
N ALA A 32 -2.28 6.88 7.39
CA ALA A 32 -0.91 6.58 7.00
C ALA A 32 -0.21 5.72 8.05
N LEU A 33 0.77 4.97 7.60
CA LEU A 33 1.60 4.15 8.47
C LEU A 33 3.04 4.17 7.95
N GLU A 34 3.99 4.36 8.86
CA GLU A 34 5.41 4.13 8.60
C GLU A 34 5.75 2.70 9.01
N PHE A 35 6.49 1.99 8.15
CA PHE A 35 6.87 0.62 8.42
C PHE A 35 8.18 0.26 7.72
N TYR A 36 8.73 -0.90 8.09
CA TYR A 36 9.97 -1.43 7.55
C TYR A 36 9.73 -2.81 6.98
N LEU A 37 10.37 -3.12 5.85
CA LEU A 37 10.28 -4.45 5.25
C LEU A 37 11.55 -4.79 4.48
N GLY A 38 11.71 -6.07 4.11
CA GLY A 38 12.76 -6.48 3.21
C GLY A 38 12.49 -6.01 1.79
N ALA A 39 13.56 -5.69 1.06
CA ALA A 39 13.42 -5.16 -0.30
C ALA A 39 12.72 -6.14 -1.26
N ASP A 40 12.87 -7.45 -1.03
CA ASP A 40 12.24 -8.48 -1.84
C ASP A 40 10.72 -8.58 -1.65
N THR A 41 10.17 -7.97 -0.60
CA THR A 41 8.72 -7.90 -0.39
C THR A 41 8.03 -7.14 -1.53
N LEU A 42 8.66 -6.10 -2.07
CA LEU A 42 8.09 -5.34 -3.20
C LEU A 42 7.93 -6.23 -4.44
N THR A 43 8.88 -7.13 -4.70
CA THR A 43 8.77 -8.09 -5.81
C THR A 43 7.69 -9.14 -5.53
N GLU A 44 7.53 -9.56 -4.30
CA GLU A 44 6.44 -10.46 -3.89
C GLU A 44 5.08 -9.81 -4.16
N TRP A 45 4.91 -8.55 -3.76
CA TRP A 45 3.69 -7.81 -4.05
C TRP A 45 3.47 -7.68 -5.55
N ALA A 46 4.51 -7.34 -6.31
CA ALA A 46 4.42 -7.20 -7.75
C ALA A 46 3.93 -8.49 -8.40
N ASP A 47 4.51 -9.62 -8.03
CA ASP A 47 4.13 -10.92 -8.57
C ASP A 47 2.65 -11.23 -8.30
N ALA A 48 2.21 -11.04 -7.06
CA ALA A 48 0.83 -11.35 -6.68
C ALA A 48 -0.18 -10.41 -7.36
N TYR A 49 0.11 -9.11 -7.39
CA TYR A 49 -0.80 -8.10 -7.94
C TYR A 49 -0.89 -8.18 -9.45
N GLU A 50 0.22 -8.46 -10.15
CA GLU A 50 0.23 -8.61 -11.61
C GLU A 50 -0.55 -9.85 -12.09
N LYS A 51 -0.61 -10.89 -11.26
CA LYS A 51 -1.28 -12.15 -11.60
C LYS A 51 -2.72 -12.23 -11.09
N PHE A 52 -3.16 -11.24 -10.34
CA PHE A 52 -4.48 -11.25 -9.74
C PHE A 52 -5.57 -10.82 -10.75
N PRO A 53 -6.75 -11.48 -10.77
CA PRO A 53 -7.10 -12.72 -10.08
C PRO A 53 -6.69 -13.95 -10.92
N GLN A 54 -6.43 -15.07 -10.26
CA GLN A 54 -6.13 -16.31 -10.96
C GLN A 54 -7.38 -17.15 -11.24
N HIS A 55 -8.46 -16.88 -10.52
CA HIS A 55 -9.77 -17.52 -10.71
C HIS A 55 -10.86 -16.65 -10.07
N ALA A 56 -12.12 -17.06 -10.22
CA ALA A 56 -13.27 -16.25 -9.81
C ALA A 56 -13.37 -15.97 -8.30
N GLN A 57 -12.64 -16.74 -7.48
CA GLN A 57 -12.66 -16.60 -6.02
C GLN A 57 -11.26 -16.36 -5.46
N SER A 58 -10.42 -15.67 -6.23
CA SER A 58 -9.05 -15.41 -5.81
C SER A 58 -8.99 -14.51 -4.58
N VAL A 59 -8.05 -14.84 -3.70
CA VAL A 59 -7.70 -14.04 -2.52
C VAL A 59 -6.17 -14.03 -2.40
N TYR A 60 -5.60 -12.86 -2.19
CA TYR A 60 -4.19 -12.74 -1.82
C TYR A 60 -4.09 -11.94 -0.54
N LEU A 61 -3.61 -12.58 0.52
CA LEU A 61 -3.43 -11.96 1.83
C LEU A 61 -1.95 -11.76 2.12
N TRP A 62 -1.57 -10.55 2.52
CA TRP A 62 -0.24 -10.23 3.01
C TRP A 62 -0.35 -9.45 4.32
N GLU A 63 0.47 -9.82 5.30
CA GLU A 63 0.46 -9.21 6.62
C GLU A 63 1.86 -8.88 7.09
N LEU A 64 1.99 -7.79 7.84
CA LEU A 64 3.22 -7.40 8.51
C LEU A 64 2.89 -7.02 9.96
N GLY A 65 3.63 -7.62 10.91
CA GLY A 65 3.40 -7.39 12.33
C GLY A 65 2.25 -8.23 12.88
N SER A 66 1.70 -7.81 14.00
CA SER A 66 0.62 -8.50 14.70
C SER A 66 -0.17 -7.52 15.55
N GLU A 67 -1.46 -7.79 15.72
CA GLU A 67 -2.32 -7.03 16.63
C GLU A 67 -2.39 -7.66 18.02
N ARG A 68 -1.80 -8.81 18.22
CA ARG A 68 -1.81 -9.49 19.50
C ARG A 68 -0.84 -8.80 20.45
N ALA A 69 -1.33 -8.43 21.63
CA ALA A 69 -0.52 -7.70 22.62
C ALA A 69 0.75 -8.47 23.03
N GLU A 70 0.67 -9.79 23.12
CA GLU A 70 1.79 -10.63 23.51
C GLU A 70 2.91 -10.68 22.48
N ASP A 71 2.63 -10.36 21.22
CA ASP A 71 3.62 -10.35 20.15
C ASP A 71 4.48 -9.07 20.15
N ARG A 72 3.99 -8.01 20.78
CA ARG A 72 4.71 -6.74 20.99
C ARG A 72 5.23 -6.08 19.70
N PHE A 73 4.49 -6.23 18.60
CA PHE A 73 4.85 -5.51 17.37
C PHE A 73 4.50 -4.03 17.47
N ALA A 74 5.34 -3.19 16.86
CA ALA A 74 5.13 -1.73 16.85
C ALA A 74 3.90 -1.32 16.04
N TYR A 75 3.48 -2.15 15.09
CA TYR A 75 2.35 -1.88 14.20
C TYR A 75 1.85 -3.16 13.57
N TYR A 76 0.70 -3.04 12.89
CA TYR A 76 0.15 -4.11 12.06
C TYR A 76 -0.34 -3.52 10.75
N LEU A 77 0.06 -4.15 9.64
CA LEU A 77 -0.40 -3.80 8.29
C LEU A 77 -0.92 -5.06 7.62
N ARG A 78 -2.14 -5.00 7.09
CA ARG A 78 -2.70 -6.07 6.27
C ARG A 78 -3.16 -5.50 4.95
N MET A 79 -2.80 -6.19 3.87
CA MET A 79 -3.27 -5.90 2.52
C MET A 79 -3.84 -7.19 1.94
N GLN A 80 -5.09 -7.14 1.51
CA GLN A 80 -5.79 -8.32 0.99
C GLN A 80 -6.50 -7.96 -0.29
N LEU A 81 -6.13 -8.65 -1.37
CA LEU A 81 -6.86 -8.60 -2.64
C LEU A 81 -7.92 -9.69 -2.64
N PHE A 82 -9.12 -9.39 -3.14
CA PHE A 82 -10.17 -10.38 -3.27
C PHE A 82 -11.15 -9.99 -4.37
N THR A 83 -11.79 -11.00 -4.97
CA THR A 83 -12.87 -10.79 -5.93
C THR A 83 -14.18 -10.59 -5.16
N THR A 84 -15.02 -9.69 -5.66
CA THR A 84 -16.29 -9.34 -4.99
C THR A 84 -17.49 -10.05 -5.62
N ASP A 85 -17.34 -10.63 -6.82
CA ASP A 85 -18.39 -11.36 -7.52
C ASP A 85 -17.79 -12.34 -8.54
N ALA A 86 -18.66 -13.09 -9.21
CA ALA A 86 -18.26 -14.09 -10.21
C ALA A 86 -17.75 -13.47 -11.52
N TRP A 87 -17.94 -12.17 -11.72
CA TRP A 87 -17.48 -11.46 -12.92
C TRP A 87 -16.07 -10.90 -12.78
N GLY A 88 -15.45 -11.07 -11.61
CA GLY A 88 -14.08 -10.65 -11.38
C GLY A 88 -13.93 -9.23 -10.86
N HIS A 89 -15.02 -8.51 -10.57
CA HIS A 89 -14.92 -7.26 -9.84
C HIS A 89 -14.15 -7.52 -8.55
N SER A 90 -13.29 -6.58 -8.16
CA SER A 90 -12.31 -6.84 -7.12
C SER A 90 -12.18 -5.66 -6.18
N ALA A 91 -11.49 -5.89 -5.07
CA ALA A 91 -11.20 -4.88 -4.09
C ALA A 91 -9.86 -5.15 -3.40
N LEU A 92 -9.26 -4.10 -2.92
CA LEU A 92 -8.08 -4.15 -2.05
C LEU A 92 -8.49 -3.67 -0.66
N GLN A 93 -8.41 -4.55 0.33
CA GLN A 93 -8.59 -4.19 1.73
C GLN A 93 -7.24 -3.81 2.33
N ILE A 94 -7.22 -2.69 3.05
CA ILE A 94 -6.04 -2.23 3.77
C ILE A 94 -6.45 -2.00 5.22
N ARG A 95 -5.74 -2.67 6.15
CA ARG A 95 -5.92 -2.46 7.58
C ARG A 95 -4.60 -1.96 8.17
N LEU A 96 -4.67 -0.80 8.80
CA LEU A 96 -3.53 -0.18 9.48
C LEU A 96 -3.85 -0.08 10.97
N ASN A 97 -2.91 -0.49 11.81
CA ASN A 97 -3.03 -0.39 13.25
C ASN A 97 -1.67 0.00 13.81
N ASN A 98 -1.59 1.17 14.47
CA ASN A 98 -0.35 1.66 15.03
C ASN A 98 0.02 1.00 16.37
N ASN A 99 -0.80 0.08 16.87
CA ASN A 99 -0.58 -0.68 18.13
C ASN A 99 -0.29 0.20 19.35
N GLN A 100 -0.76 1.45 19.33
CA GLN A 100 -0.61 2.36 20.46
C GLN A 100 -1.77 2.22 21.43
N ASP A 101 -1.52 2.65 22.67
CA ASP A 101 -2.56 2.75 23.67
C ASP A 101 -3.36 4.05 23.48
N LEU A 102 -4.55 4.10 24.08
CA LEU A 102 -5.31 5.34 24.15
C LEU A 102 -4.51 6.40 24.91
N PRO A 103 -4.50 7.65 24.50
CA PRO A 103 -5.31 8.28 23.44
C PRO A 103 -4.64 8.28 22.05
N TYR A 104 -3.55 7.55 21.84
CA TYR A 104 -2.75 7.62 20.62
C TYR A 104 -3.11 6.52 19.61
N ARG A 105 -4.05 5.64 19.95
CA ARG A 105 -4.46 4.52 19.09
C ARG A 105 -5.09 5.01 17.80
N GLU A 106 -4.61 4.44 16.68
CA GLU A 106 -5.19 4.65 15.37
C GLU A 106 -5.37 3.28 14.70
N ILE A 107 -6.60 2.95 14.36
CA ILE A 107 -6.95 1.72 13.64
C ILE A 107 -7.85 2.12 12.48
N VAL A 108 -7.45 1.73 11.28
CA VAL A 108 -8.23 1.98 10.06
C VAL A 108 -8.32 0.67 9.29
N ASP A 109 -9.52 0.36 8.81
CA ASP A 109 -9.79 -0.78 7.96
C ASP A 109 -10.70 -0.30 6.85
N MET A 110 -10.21 -0.34 5.61
CA MET A 110 -10.95 0.20 4.47
C MET A 110 -10.72 -0.65 3.24
N CYS A 111 -11.64 -0.53 2.27
CA CYS A 111 -11.48 -1.16 0.97
C CYS A 111 -11.47 -0.12 -0.14
N ILE A 112 -10.62 -0.35 -1.14
CA ILE A 112 -10.62 0.37 -2.41
C ILE A 112 -11.10 -0.60 -3.46
N ARG A 113 -12.23 -0.28 -4.11
CA ARG A 113 -12.72 -1.08 -5.24
C ARG A 113 -11.87 -0.78 -6.47
N ALA A 114 -11.46 -1.83 -7.17
CA ALA A 114 -10.65 -1.69 -8.38
C ALA A 114 -10.88 -2.90 -9.29
N GLU A 115 -10.83 -2.66 -10.59
CA GLU A 115 -10.91 -3.73 -11.57
C GLU A 115 -9.57 -4.47 -11.64
N PRO A 116 -9.58 -5.74 -12.10
CA PRO A 116 -8.34 -6.51 -12.21
C PRO A 116 -7.23 -5.80 -12.98
N ALA A 117 -7.55 -5.12 -14.08
CA ALA A 117 -6.54 -4.38 -14.85
C ALA A 117 -5.91 -3.25 -14.03
N GLN A 118 -6.67 -2.61 -13.14
CA GLN A 118 -6.19 -1.54 -12.27
C GLN A 118 -5.30 -2.10 -11.16
N ILE A 119 -5.63 -3.28 -10.64
CA ILE A 119 -4.80 -3.99 -9.66
C ILE A 119 -3.51 -4.46 -10.32
N ASN A 120 -3.57 -4.96 -11.55
CA ASN A 120 -2.39 -5.36 -12.30
C ASN A 120 -1.45 -4.18 -12.55
N GLN A 121 -2.01 -3.00 -12.79
CA GLN A 121 -1.22 -1.77 -12.93
C GLN A 121 -0.48 -1.45 -11.64
N LEU A 122 -1.14 -1.59 -10.49
CA LEU A 122 -0.48 -1.39 -9.20
C LEU A 122 0.68 -2.39 -9.04
N GLY A 123 0.49 -3.64 -9.46
CA GLY A 123 1.55 -4.64 -9.47
C GLY A 123 2.75 -4.22 -10.32
N ALA A 124 2.50 -3.68 -11.50
CA ALA A 124 3.57 -3.17 -12.37
C ALA A 124 4.31 -2.00 -11.71
N LEU A 125 3.60 -1.11 -11.02
CA LEU A 125 4.22 -0.03 -10.27
C LEU A 125 5.10 -0.56 -9.13
N PHE A 126 4.64 -1.58 -8.40
CA PHE A 126 5.46 -2.22 -7.38
C PHE A 126 6.74 -2.81 -7.96
N ARG A 127 6.66 -3.42 -9.13
CA ARG A 127 7.83 -4.00 -9.80
C ARG A 127 8.87 -2.95 -10.16
N TRP A 128 8.44 -1.84 -10.75
CA TRP A 128 9.35 -0.73 -11.05
C TRP A 128 9.90 -0.09 -9.77
N PHE A 129 9.06 0.09 -8.77
CA PHE A 129 9.45 0.66 -7.47
C PHE A 129 10.49 -0.23 -6.77
N SER A 130 10.43 -1.54 -6.96
CA SER A 130 11.37 -2.48 -6.36
C SER A 130 12.80 -2.31 -6.84
N ARG A 131 13.01 -1.59 -7.96
CA ARG A 131 14.34 -1.31 -8.48
C ARG A 131 15.06 -0.21 -7.70
N LEU A 132 14.36 0.45 -6.79
CA LEU A 132 14.89 1.53 -5.94
C LEU A 132 15.43 2.72 -6.73
N GLU A 133 14.84 2.97 -7.90
CA GLU A 133 15.15 4.12 -8.75
C GLU A 133 14.18 5.29 -8.53
N HIS A 134 13.07 5.04 -7.83
CA HIS A 134 12.03 6.01 -7.56
C HIS A 134 11.79 6.12 -6.06
N GLN A 135 11.49 7.31 -5.59
CA GLN A 135 11.26 7.57 -4.18
C GLN A 135 9.78 7.55 -3.81
N VAL A 136 8.90 7.85 -4.76
CA VAL A 136 7.45 7.92 -4.51
C VAL A 136 6.69 7.12 -5.56
N LEU A 137 5.76 6.29 -5.08
CA LEU A 137 4.79 5.58 -5.90
C LEU A 137 3.41 6.13 -5.58
N PHE A 138 2.66 6.53 -6.60
CA PHE A 138 1.26 6.93 -6.48
C PHE A 138 0.41 6.06 -7.38
N TRP A 139 -0.70 5.56 -6.81
CA TRP A 139 -1.67 4.79 -7.56
C TRP A 139 -3.08 5.18 -7.12
N SER A 140 -3.97 5.27 -8.10
CA SER A 140 -5.41 5.29 -7.90
C SER A 140 -6.02 4.34 -8.93
N PRO A 141 -7.31 3.95 -8.79
CA PRO A 141 -7.94 3.12 -9.82
C PRO A 141 -7.86 3.70 -11.24
N SER A 142 -7.77 5.02 -11.39
CA SER A 142 -7.74 5.67 -12.70
C SER A 142 -6.35 6.01 -13.22
N GLU A 143 -5.31 6.02 -12.36
CA GLU A 143 -3.97 6.40 -12.80
C GLU A 143 -2.90 5.86 -11.87
N GLY A 144 -1.66 5.81 -12.38
CA GLY A 144 -0.49 5.44 -11.59
C GLY A 144 0.72 6.21 -12.06
N GLN A 145 1.62 6.53 -11.12
CA GLN A 145 2.83 7.29 -11.42
C GLN A 145 3.94 6.99 -10.42
N LEU A 146 5.18 7.01 -10.93
CA LEU A 146 6.39 6.92 -10.13
C LEU A 146 7.14 8.24 -10.22
N PHE A 147 7.67 8.70 -9.11
CA PHE A 147 8.48 9.92 -9.04
C PHE A 147 9.88 9.56 -8.53
N GLU A 148 10.91 10.10 -9.18
CA GLU A 148 12.28 9.83 -8.78
C GLU A 148 12.60 10.45 -7.42
N THR A 149 12.01 11.62 -7.12
CA THR A 149 12.25 12.35 -5.86
C THR A 149 10.94 12.81 -5.24
N ILE A 150 10.98 13.03 -3.91
CA ILE A 150 9.84 13.61 -3.19
C ILE A 150 9.50 14.99 -3.76
N GLU A 151 10.51 15.80 -4.11
CA GLU A 151 10.31 17.14 -4.66
C GLU A 151 9.49 17.11 -5.95
N GLN A 152 9.76 16.14 -6.84
CA GLN A 152 8.96 15.96 -8.05
C GLN A 152 7.51 15.59 -7.72
N ALA A 153 7.31 14.70 -6.74
CA ALA A 153 5.98 14.31 -6.32
C ALA A 153 5.21 15.50 -5.71
N GLU A 154 5.88 16.34 -4.95
CA GLU A 154 5.26 17.52 -4.33
C GLU A 154 4.71 18.51 -5.35
N GLN A 155 5.27 18.55 -6.56
CA GLN A 155 4.78 19.39 -7.65
C GLN A 155 3.51 18.87 -8.29
N CYS A 156 3.20 17.58 -8.12
CA CYS A 156 2.12 16.92 -8.83
C CYS A 156 1.01 16.43 -7.88
N LEU A 157 1.33 16.14 -6.63
CA LEU A 157 0.40 15.54 -5.67
C LEU A 157 0.05 16.53 -4.55
N PRO A 158 -1.19 16.45 -4.01
CA PRO A 158 -1.55 17.24 -2.84
C PRO A 158 -0.67 16.94 -1.64
N VAL A 159 -0.43 17.93 -0.80
CA VAL A 159 0.45 17.80 0.37
C VAL A 159 -0.03 16.74 1.34
N ASP A 160 -1.33 16.65 1.56
CA ASP A 160 -1.93 15.67 2.47
C ASP A 160 -1.77 14.23 2.00
N VAL A 161 -1.51 14.01 0.72
CA VAL A 161 -1.21 12.67 0.17
C VAL A 161 0.21 12.26 0.53
N LEU A 162 1.16 13.18 0.44
CA LEU A 162 2.58 12.92 0.68
C LEU A 162 2.97 13.01 2.15
N ARG A 163 2.33 13.90 2.90
CA ARG A 163 2.64 14.16 4.30
C ARG A 163 1.35 14.21 5.09
N PRO A 164 0.71 13.06 5.29
CA PRO A 164 -0.51 13.03 6.08
C PRO A 164 -0.20 13.42 7.52
N SER A 165 -1.07 14.22 8.08
CA SER A 165 -0.94 14.70 9.46
C SER A 165 -1.47 13.67 10.46
#